data_c841443866bb9b4e818f8421b544107e
#
_entry.id   c841443866bb9b4e818f8421b544107e
#
_cell.length_a   1.000
_cell.length_b   1.000
_cell.length_c   1.000
_cell.angle_alpha   90.00
_cell.angle_beta   90.00
_cell.angle_gamma   90.00
#
_symmetry.space_group_name_H-M   'P 1'
#
loop_
_entity.id
_entity.type
_entity.pdbx_description
1 polymer ?
#
loop_
_entity_poly.entity_id
_entity_poly.type
_entity_poly.pdbx_seq_one_letter_code
_entity_poly.pdbx_strand_id
1 'polypeptide(L)'
;PYRFPAPTRSASLRPVVVGMGPAGLFTALFLARAGLPPIVLERGRPVEQRSRDVSAFWAGGALDPASNVQFGEGGAGAFSDGKLTTGTHDPRLSAVVEALVVHGAPEDIRYSHKPHIGTDVLVEVVRNIRLELLRLGCDIRFEHRLSGLSIRGGVLTAVTVDAPTGPYTLETDALALAPGHSARDTFRMLFDAGVPMEPKSFAVGVRIEHLQSDISAAQYGSA
;
A
#
# COMPACT_ATOMS: atom_id res chain seq x y z
N PRO A 1 -20.68 -10.93 -0.35
CA PRO A 1 -19.24 -10.71 -0.43
C PRO A 1 -18.51 -12.04 -0.64
N TYR A 2 -17.41 -12.00 -1.36
CA TYR A 2 -16.55 -13.17 -1.56
C TYR A 2 -16.00 -13.68 -0.22
N ARG A 3 -16.00 -14.99 -0.03
CA ARG A 3 -15.40 -15.63 1.14
C ARG A 3 -14.09 -16.29 0.72
N PHE A 4 -12.99 -15.91 1.36
CA PHE A 4 -11.71 -16.58 1.14
C PHE A 4 -11.76 -18.01 1.66
N PRO A 5 -11.18 -18.97 0.92
CA PRO A 5 -11.08 -20.34 1.42
C PRO A 5 -10.20 -20.37 2.69
N ALA A 6 -10.47 -21.33 3.56
CA ALA A 6 -9.61 -21.56 4.71
C ALA A 6 -8.19 -21.93 4.26
N PRO A 7 -7.15 -21.51 5.00
CA PRO A 7 -5.78 -21.91 4.71
C PRO A 7 -5.65 -23.43 4.70
N THR A 8 -4.99 -23.95 3.66
CA THR A 8 -4.74 -25.40 3.52
C THR A 8 -3.43 -25.86 4.17
N ARG A 9 -2.61 -24.90 4.61
CA ARG A 9 -1.33 -25.15 5.28
C ARG A 9 -1.21 -24.30 6.53
N SER A 10 -0.62 -24.84 7.57
CA SER A 10 -0.11 -24.07 8.71
C SER A 10 1.22 -23.46 8.33
N ALA A 11 1.44 -22.20 8.67
CA ALA A 11 2.75 -21.58 8.57
C ALA A 11 3.56 -21.91 9.83
N SER A 12 4.78 -22.39 9.66
CA SER A 12 5.71 -22.61 10.79
C SER A 12 6.30 -21.31 11.30
N LEU A 13 6.46 -20.33 10.39
CA LEU A 13 6.90 -18.98 10.66
C LEU A 13 5.79 -17.98 10.28
N ARG A 14 5.81 -16.80 10.89
CA ARG A 14 4.87 -15.76 10.54
C ARG A 14 5.12 -15.25 9.11
N PRO A 15 4.10 -15.14 8.25
CA PRO A 15 4.25 -14.51 6.95
C PRO A 15 4.70 -13.06 7.10
N VAL A 16 5.49 -12.58 6.16
CA VAL A 16 5.90 -11.17 6.08
C VAL A 16 5.20 -10.50 4.92
N VAL A 17 4.62 -9.33 5.14
CA VAL A 17 4.03 -8.46 4.12
C VAL A 17 4.86 -7.20 4.04
N VAL A 18 5.36 -6.87 2.85
CA VAL A 18 6.19 -5.67 2.60
C VAL A 18 5.37 -4.62 1.88
N GLY A 19 5.26 -3.46 2.53
CA GLY A 19 4.45 -2.33 2.11
C GLY A 19 3.05 -2.35 2.71
N MET A 20 2.58 -1.18 3.11
CA MET A 20 1.24 -0.97 3.69
C MET A 20 0.38 -0.05 2.82
N GLY A 21 0.62 -0.07 1.51
CA GLY A 21 -0.30 0.45 0.50
C GLY A 21 -1.53 -0.47 0.35
N PRO A 22 -2.47 -0.19 -0.57
CA PRO A 22 -3.70 -0.98 -0.69
C PRO A 22 -3.44 -2.49 -0.83
N ALA A 23 -2.49 -2.91 -1.64
CA ALA A 23 -2.19 -4.33 -1.84
C ALA A 23 -1.70 -5.00 -0.54
N GLY A 24 -0.74 -4.40 0.16
CA GLY A 24 -0.21 -4.95 1.41
C GLY A 24 -1.22 -4.92 2.55
N LEU A 25 -1.98 -3.82 2.67
CA LEU A 25 -3.02 -3.65 3.68
C LEU A 25 -4.08 -4.76 3.60
N PHE A 26 -4.63 -5.01 2.40
CA PHE A 26 -5.62 -6.07 2.21
C PHE A 26 -5.02 -7.47 2.28
N THR A 27 -3.78 -7.66 1.83
CA THR A 27 -3.07 -8.94 2.02
C THR A 27 -2.95 -9.25 3.51
N ALA A 28 -2.49 -8.28 4.31
CA ALA A 28 -2.38 -8.46 5.76
C ALA A 28 -3.73 -8.72 6.42
N LEU A 29 -4.79 -7.98 6.02
CA LEU A 29 -6.14 -8.13 6.57
C LEU A 29 -6.71 -9.51 6.32
N PHE A 30 -6.61 -10.01 5.09
CA PHE A 30 -7.17 -11.32 4.74
C PHE A 30 -6.36 -12.47 5.32
N LEU A 31 -5.02 -12.36 5.40
CA LEU A 31 -4.19 -13.32 6.12
C LEU A 31 -4.56 -13.37 7.62
N ALA A 32 -4.67 -12.21 8.26
CA ALA A 32 -5.02 -12.13 9.68
C ALA A 32 -6.40 -12.72 9.98
N ARG A 33 -7.41 -12.38 9.15
CA ARG A 33 -8.76 -12.95 9.25
C ARG A 33 -8.80 -14.46 9.00
N ALA A 34 -7.85 -14.99 8.24
CA ALA A 34 -7.67 -16.42 8.01
C ALA A 34 -6.89 -17.13 9.14
N GLY A 35 -6.53 -16.44 10.23
CA GLY A 35 -5.78 -16.99 11.35
C GLY A 35 -4.26 -17.04 11.14
N LEU A 36 -3.74 -16.31 10.16
CA LEU A 36 -2.31 -16.21 9.85
C LEU A 36 -1.84 -14.73 9.98
N PRO A 37 -1.85 -14.14 11.19
CA PRO A 37 -1.50 -12.74 11.37
C PRO A 37 -0.04 -12.47 10.96
N PRO A 38 0.21 -11.67 9.90
CA PRO A 38 1.55 -11.43 9.40
C PRO A 38 2.34 -10.42 10.23
N ILE A 39 3.65 -10.34 9.94
CA ILE A 39 4.46 -9.17 10.23
C ILE A 39 4.37 -8.25 9.01
N VAL A 40 4.02 -6.98 9.22
CA VAL A 40 3.91 -5.98 8.15
C VAL A 40 5.08 -5.01 8.27
N LEU A 41 5.85 -4.88 7.20
CA LEU A 41 6.96 -3.94 7.11
C LEU A 41 6.56 -2.77 6.21
N GLU A 42 6.48 -1.58 6.76
CA GLU A 42 6.24 -0.34 6.01
C GLU A 42 7.44 0.59 6.17
N ARG A 43 7.99 1.06 5.03
CA ARG A 43 9.16 1.96 5.05
C ARG A 43 8.85 3.33 5.59
N GLY A 44 7.62 3.81 5.37
CA GLY A 44 7.18 5.12 5.82
C GLY A 44 6.51 5.08 7.17
N ARG A 45 5.81 6.16 7.47
CA ARG A 45 5.18 6.40 8.76
C ARG A 45 3.69 6.06 8.76
N PRO A 46 3.08 5.93 9.96
CA PRO A 46 1.63 5.85 10.11
C PRO A 46 0.93 7.03 9.44
N VAL A 47 -0.29 6.83 8.97
CA VAL A 47 -1.02 7.80 8.14
C VAL A 47 -1.18 9.17 8.80
N GLU A 48 -1.28 9.23 10.12
CA GLU A 48 -1.39 10.48 10.88
C GLU A 48 -0.10 11.32 10.83
N GLN A 49 1.05 10.67 10.93
CA GLN A 49 2.35 11.35 10.81
C GLN A 49 2.65 11.68 9.35
N ARG A 50 2.41 10.73 8.46
CA ARG A 50 2.56 10.89 7.03
C ARG A 50 1.75 12.07 6.49
N SER A 51 0.52 12.29 6.97
CA SER A 51 -0.30 13.45 6.58
C SER A 51 0.39 14.77 6.91
N ARG A 52 1.10 14.84 8.04
CA ARG A 52 1.91 16.02 8.42
C ARG A 52 3.12 16.17 7.51
N ASP A 53 3.83 15.07 7.20
CA ASP A 53 5.01 15.09 6.32
C ASP A 53 4.62 15.59 4.92
N VAL A 54 3.51 15.09 4.36
CA VAL A 54 3.00 15.51 3.06
C VAL A 54 2.56 16.98 3.07
N SER A 55 1.85 17.42 4.11
CA SER A 55 1.42 18.82 4.26
C SER A 55 2.62 19.76 4.38
N ALA A 56 3.66 19.38 5.14
CA ALA A 56 4.88 20.16 5.27
C ALA A 56 5.63 20.27 3.94
N PHE A 57 5.71 19.17 3.16
CA PHE A 57 6.31 19.18 1.84
C PHE A 57 5.56 20.11 0.88
N TRP A 58 4.23 20.05 0.84
CA TRP A 58 3.41 20.93 0.00
C TRP A 58 3.49 22.41 0.40
N ALA A 59 3.78 22.69 1.66
CA ALA A 59 4.06 24.04 2.15
C ALA A 59 5.49 24.53 1.83
N GLY A 60 6.26 23.83 1.00
CA GLY A 60 7.61 24.18 0.58
C GLY A 60 8.72 23.59 1.44
N GLY A 61 8.41 22.65 2.33
CA GLY A 61 9.39 21.91 3.12
C GLY A 61 10.16 20.87 2.34
N ALA A 62 11.16 20.25 2.96
CA ALA A 62 11.96 19.19 2.34
C ALA A 62 11.13 17.91 2.15
N LEU A 63 11.40 17.21 1.04
CA LEU A 63 10.83 15.87 0.79
C LEU A 63 11.48 14.85 1.72
N ASP A 64 10.67 14.13 2.51
CA ASP A 64 11.12 12.91 3.18
C ASP A 64 11.08 11.73 2.19
N PRO A 65 12.22 11.10 1.84
CA PRO A 65 12.25 10.01 0.85
C PRO A 65 11.56 8.74 1.33
N ALA A 66 11.33 8.58 2.63
CA ALA A 66 10.67 7.40 3.20
C ALA A 66 9.20 7.63 3.57
N SER A 67 8.78 8.89 3.84
CA SER A 67 7.41 9.23 4.22
C SER A 67 6.89 10.42 3.38
N ASN A 68 6.11 10.14 2.35
CA ASN A 68 5.67 11.14 1.37
C ASN A 68 4.39 10.65 0.65
N VAL A 69 4.03 11.26 -0.50
CA VAL A 69 2.86 10.86 -1.29
C VAL A 69 2.96 9.44 -1.85
N GLN A 70 4.17 8.88 -2.01
CA GLN A 70 4.38 7.53 -2.55
C GLN A 70 4.50 6.46 -1.47
N PHE A 71 5.16 6.78 -0.36
CA PHE A 71 5.50 5.84 0.71
C PHE A 71 4.84 6.22 2.03
N GLY A 72 4.51 5.20 2.82
CA GLY A 72 3.83 5.28 4.09
C GLY A 72 2.48 4.57 4.06
N GLU A 73 1.88 4.45 5.22
CA GLU A 73 0.60 3.75 5.42
C GLU A 73 -0.50 4.26 4.47
N GLY A 74 -1.24 3.34 3.86
CA GLY A 74 -2.28 3.63 2.87
C GLY A 74 -1.75 3.82 1.44
N GLY A 75 -0.42 3.91 1.24
CA GLY A 75 0.20 4.08 -0.07
C GLY A 75 -0.21 5.37 -0.79
N ALA A 76 0.08 5.49 -2.07
CA ALA A 76 -0.26 6.69 -2.86
C ALA A 76 -1.77 6.99 -2.91
N GLY A 77 -2.62 5.98 -2.71
CA GLY A 77 -4.08 6.13 -2.69
C GLY A 77 -4.60 7.07 -1.61
N ALA A 78 -3.97 7.10 -0.43
CA ALA A 78 -4.37 7.93 0.70
C ALA A 78 -4.26 9.45 0.43
N PHE A 79 -3.52 9.85 -0.62
CA PHE A 79 -3.33 11.26 -1.01
C PHE A 79 -3.71 11.51 -2.48
N SER A 80 -4.49 10.61 -3.07
CA SER A 80 -5.09 10.79 -4.39
C SER A 80 -6.54 11.26 -4.25
N ASP A 81 -7.23 11.44 -5.37
CA ASP A 81 -8.65 11.85 -5.35
C ASP A 81 -9.64 10.75 -4.91
N GLY A 82 -9.15 9.62 -4.41
CA GLY A 82 -9.97 8.57 -3.78
C GLY A 82 -10.85 7.75 -4.72
N LYS A 83 -10.57 7.76 -6.02
CA LYS A 83 -11.28 6.92 -6.99
C LYS A 83 -10.98 5.44 -6.77
N LEU A 84 -12.03 4.62 -6.77
CA LEU A 84 -11.94 3.17 -6.62
C LEU A 84 -12.21 2.40 -7.91
N THR A 85 -12.11 3.06 -9.06
CA THR A 85 -12.34 2.40 -10.35
C THR A 85 -11.24 1.42 -10.70
N THR A 86 -11.63 0.23 -11.15
CA THR A 86 -10.71 -0.80 -11.65
C THR A 86 -11.26 -1.42 -12.92
N GLY A 87 -10.38 -1.83 -13.84
CA GLY A 87 -10.74 -2.61 -15.03
C GLY A 87 -10.83 -4.11 -14.77
N THR A 88 -10.67 -4.58 -13.54
CA THR A 88 -10.71 -5.98 -13.17
C THR A 88 -12.14 -6.39 -12.80
N HIS A 89 -12.59 -7.56 -13.26
CA HIS A 89 -13.88 -8.17 -12.93
C HIS A 89 -13.70 -9.41 -12.04
N ASP A 90 -12.91 -9.29 -10.99
CA ASP A 90 -12.60 -10.38 -10.06
C ASP A 90 -13.63 -10.42 -8.92
N PRO A 91 -14.21 -11.61 -8.60
CA PRO A 91 -15.20 -11.72 -7.52
C PRO A 91 -14.66 -11.30 -6.14
N ARG A 92 -13.33 -11.31 -5.95
CA ARG A 92 -12.66 -10.86 -4.71
C ARG A 92 -12.80 -9.37 -4.47
N LEU A 93 -13.12 -8.56 -5.49
CA LEU A 93 -13.37 -7.12 -5.34
C LEU A 93 -14.47 -6.84 -4.33
N SER A 94 -15.51 -7.66 -4.29
CA SER A 94 -16.62 -7.50 -3.33
C SER A 94 -16.14 -7.59 -1.86
N ALA A 95 -15.11 -8.40 -1.58
CA ALA A 95 -14.54 -8.48 -0.24
C ALA A 95 -13.72 -7.24 0.12
N VAL A 96 -13.03 -6.65 -0.86
CA VAL A 96 -12.28 -5.39 -0.67
C VAL A 96 -13.24 -4.25 -0.39
N VAL A 97 -14.28 -4.09 -1.22
CA VAL A 97 -15.30 -3.05 -1.04
C VAL A 97 -15.98 -3.18 0.32
N GLU A 98 -16.36 -4.40 0.69
CA GLU A 98 -16.98 -4.67 2.00
C GLU A 98 -16.04 -4.32 3.15
N ALA A 99 -14.76 -4.65 3.04
CA ALA A 99 -13.79 -4.29 4.05
C ALA A 99 -13.64 -2.77 4.19
N LEU A 100 -13.63 -2.01 3.08
CA LEU A 100 -13.60 -0.56 3.12
C LEU A 100 -14.82 0.01 3.86
N VAL A 101 -16.03 -0.48 3.54
CA VAL A 101 -17.27 0.00 4.17
C VAL A 101 -17.31 -0.32 5.66
N VAL A 102 -16.95 -1.53 6.05
CA VAL A 102 -16.89 -1.95 7.47
C VAL A 102 -15.93 -1.07 8.28
N HIS A 103 -14.90 -0.49 7.62
CA HIS A 103 -13.95 0.39 8.27
C HIS A 103 -14.26 1.89 8.12
N GLY A 104 -15.43 2.24 7.58
CA GLY A 104 -15.93 3.61 7.60
C GLY A 104 -16.01 4.29 6.23
N ALA A 105 -15.78 3.57 5.13
CA ALA A 105 -16.06 4.11 3.80
C ALA A 105 -17.57 4.26 3.60
N PRO A 106 -18.02 5.21 2.75
CA PRO A 106 -19.44 5.40 2.43
C PRO A 106 -20.07 4.12 1.87
N GLU A 107 -21.31 3.83 2.26
CA GLU A 107 -21.99 2.60 1.84
C GLU A 107 -22.30 2.54 0.33
N ASP A 108 -22.43 3.69 -0.31
CA ASP A 108 -22.76 3.81 -1.72
C ASP A 108 -21.65 3.24 -2.64
N ILE A 109 -20.42 3.09 -2.17
CA ILE A 109 -19.35 2.45 -2.95
C ILE A 109 -19.65 1.00 -3.32
N ARG A 110 -20.59 0.34 -2.63
CA ARG A 110 -21.02 -1.03 -2.95
C ARG A 110 -21.76 -1.14 -4.28
N TYR A 111 -22.45 -0.08 -4.71
CA TYR A 111 -23.31 -0.08 -5.88
C TYR A 111 -23.10 1.10 -6.83
N SER A 112 -22.28 2.07 -6.45
CA SER A 112 -21.98 3.21 -7.30
C SER A 112 -21.21 2.76 -8.55
N HIS A 113 -21.60 3.30 -9.70
CA HIS A 113 -20.88 3.04 -10.97
C HIS A 113 -19.48 3.66 -11.00
N LYS A 114 -19.26 4.75 -10.27
CA LYS A 114 -17.97 5.44 -10.11
C LYS A 114 -17.70 5.65 -8.63
N PRO A 115 -17.36 4.57 -7.89
CA PRO A 115 -17.17 4.67 -6.46
C PRO A 115 -15.98 5.58 -6.13
N HIS A 116 -16.19 6.44 -5.15
CA HIS A 116 -15.22 7.43 -4.70
C HIS A 116 -15.24 7.51 -3.18
N ILE A 117 -14.05 7.52 -2.57
CA ILE A 117 -13.88 7.79 -1.14
C ILE A 117 -13.03 9.05 -1.02
N GLY A 118 -13.51 10.09 -0.34
CA GLY A 118 -12.73 11.29 -0.08
C GLY A 118 -11.41 10.96 0.63
N THR A 119 -10.38 11.76 0.40
CA THR A 119 -9.04 11.52 0.98
C THR A 119 -9.05 11.57 2.50
N ASP A 120 -9.86 12.44 3.09
CA ASP A 120 -10.10 12.57 4.53
C ASP A 120 -10.70 11.29 5.11
N VAL A 121 -11.77 10.77 4.48
CA VAL A 121 -12.42 9.51 4.87
C VAL A 121 -11.46 8.33 4.69
N LEU A 122 -10.68 8.31 3.59
CA LEU A 122 -9.76 7.21 3.32
C LEU A 122 -8.64 7.11 4.36
N VAL A 123 -8.17 8.22 4.90
CA VAL A 123 -7.20 8.25 6.01
C VAL A 123 -7.77 7.53 7.24
N GLU A 124 -9.03 7.81 7.60
CA GLU A 124 -9.68 7.14 8.73
C GLU A 124 -9.95 5.65 8.44
N VAL A 125 -10.35 5.29 7.23
CA VAL A 125 -10.54 3.89 6.83
C VAL A 125 -9.25 3.10 6.96
N VAL A 126 -8.14 3.63 6.48
CA VAL A 126 -6.81 3.00 6.56
C VAL A 126 -6.40 2.82 8.02
N ARG A 127 -6.57 3.85 8.84
CA ARG A 127 -6.34 3.78 10.29
C ARG A 127 -7.19 2.70 10.97
N ASN A 128 -8.46 2.62 10.65
CA ASN A 128 -9.38 1.62 11.23
C ASN A 128 -8.99 0.19 10.83
N ILE A 129 -8.55 -0.04 9.59
CA ILE A 129 -8.01 -1.33 9.15
C ILE A 129 -6.75 -1.68 9.96
N ARG A 130 -5.82 -0.74 10.17
CA ARG A 130 -4.65 -0.95 11.04
C ARG A 130 -5.04 -1.39 12.44
N LEU A 131 -6.03 -0.73 13.05
CA LEU A 131 -6.51 -1.09 14.39
C LEU A 131 -7.10 -2.51 14.42
N GLU A 132 -7.84 -2.93 13.40
CA GLU A 132 -8.27 -4.33 13.27
C GLU A 132 -7.08 -5.28 13.14
N LEU A 133 -6.09 -4.97 12.30
CA LEU A 133 -4.88 -5.78 12.14
C LEU A 133 -4.16 -6.00 13.48
N LEU A 134 -3.98 -4.94 14.26
CA LEU A 134 -3.37 -5.02 15.59
C LEU A 134 -4.20 -5.92 16.53
N ARG A 135 -5.53 -5.75 16.53
CA ARG A 135 -6.45 -6.59 17.31
C ARG A 135 -6.40 -8.07 16.90
N LEU A 136 -6.16 -8.34 15.62
CA LEU A 136 -5.99 -9.71 15.09
C LEU A 136 -4.58 -10.26 15.33
N GLY A 137 -3.69 -9.53 16.00
CA GLY A 137 -2.36 -9.99 16.39
C GLY A 137 -1.28 -9.79 15.33
N CYS A 138 -1.51 -8.95 14.31
CA CYS A 138 -0.44 -8.55 13.38
C CYS A 138 0.63 -7.73 14.11
N ASP A 139 1.88 -7.87 13.66
CA ASP A 139 3.01 -7.05 14.09
C ASP A 139 3.29 -6.04 12.96
N ILE A 140 2.96 -4.77 13.19
CA ILE A 140 3.11 -3.70 12.19
C ILE A 140 4.31 -2.85 12.56
N ARG A 141 5.29 -2.78 11.65
CA ARG A 141 6.55 -2.08 11.83
C ARG A 141 6.67 -0.96 10.80
N PHE A 142 6.51 0.27 11.26
CA PHE A 142 6.74 1.47 10.47
C PHE A 142 8.22 1.88 10.50
N GLU A 143 8.66 2.59 9.47
CA GLU A 143 10.07 2.97 9.26
C GLU A 143 10.99 1.76 9.15
N HIS A 144 10.43 0.63 8.67
CA HIS A 144 11.12 -0.63 8.46
C HIS A 144 11.10 -1.00 6.98
N ARG A 145 12.26 -0.97 6.33
CA ARG A 145 12.41 -1.20 4.90
C ARG A 145 13.03 -2.56 4.63
N LEU A 146 12.42 -3.33 3.74
CA LEU A 146 13.04 -4.54 3.20
C LEU A 146 14.31 -4.15 2.43
N SER A 147 15.47 -4.70 2.82
CA SER A 147 16.77 -4.43 2.20
C SER A 147 17.51 -5.67 1.69
N GLY A 148 17.03 -6.88 1.99
CA GLY A 148 17.63 -8.10 1.49
C GLY A 148 16.76 -9.34 1.63
N LEU A 149 17.15 -10.39 0.88
CA LEU A 149 16.54 -11.71 0.92
C LEU A 149 17.62 -12.75 1.23
N SER A 150 17.31 -13.71 2.10
CA SER A 150 18.10 -14.91 2.30
C SER A 150 17.42 -16.10 1.64
N ILE A 151 18.00 -16.59 0.54
CA ILE A 151 17.47 -17.71 -0.23
C ILE A 151 18.48 -18.86 -0.17
N ARG A 152 18.03 -20.04 0.22
CA ARG A 152 18.87 -21.26 0.27
C ARG A 152 18.18 -22.38 -0.50
N GLY A 153 18.87 -22.93 -1.49
CA GLY A 153 18.32 -23.98 -2.33
C GLY A 153 17.03 -23.58 -3.06
N GLY A 154 16.89 -22.30 -3.44
CA GLY A 154 15.67 -21.78 -4.10
C GLY A 154 14.51 -21.47 -3.14
N VAL A 155 14.71 -21.62 -1.83
CA VAL A 155 13.67 -21.38 -0.80
C VAL A 155 14.04 -20.15 0.02
N LEU A 156 13.08 -19.25 0.21
CA LEU A 156 13.22 -18.12 1.13
C LEU A 156 13.34 -18.63 2.57
N THR A 157 14.32 -18.13 3.31
CA THR A 157 14.52 -18.50 4.71
C THR A 157 14.50 -17.30 5.66
N ALA A 158 14.82 -16.11 5.15
CA ALA A 158 14.77 -14.88 5.94
C ALA A 158 14.75 -13.65 5.03
N VAL A 159 14.46 -12.51 5.62
CA VAL A 159 14.58 -11.18 5.02
C VAL A 159 15.49 -10.31 5.88
N THR A 160 16.23 -9.39 5.24
CA THR A 160 16.96 -8.32 5.93
C THR A 160 16.12 -7.07 5.91
N VAL A 161 16.06 -6.38 7.04
CA VAL A 161 15.23 -5.19 7.27
C VAL A 161 16.12 -4.08 7.80
N ASP A 162 16.08 -2.92 7.16
CA ASP A 162 16.65 -1.70 7.69
C ASP A 162 15.60 -1.02 8.59
N ALA A 163 16.01 -0.69 9.80
CA ALA A 163 15.18 -0.05 10.82
C ALA A 163 15.91 1.12 11.47
N PRO A 164 15.22 2.04 12.15
CA PRO A 164 15.85 3.16 12.85
C PRO A 164 16.90 2.73 13.89
N THR A 165 16.73 1.55 14.46
CA THR A 165 17.67 0.97 15.45
C THR A 165 18.83 0.19 14.82
N GLY A 166 18.92 0.16 13.49
CA GLY A 166 19.89 -0.61 12.71
C GLY A 166 19.27 -1.80 12.00
N PRO A 167 20.00 -2.41 11.06
CA PRO A 167 19.53 -3.55 10.28
C PRO A 167 19.41 -4.81 11.13
N TYR A 168 18.42 -5.64 10.81
CA TYR A 168 18.22 -6.95 11.45
C TYR A 168 17.70 -7.98 10.45
N THR A 169 17.80 -9.25 10.82
CA THR A 169 17.28 -10.38 10.04
C THR A 169 15.99 -10.89 10.66
N LEU A 170 15.01 -11.18 9.83
CA LEU A 170 13.72 -11.73 10.21
C LEU A 170 13.49 -13.05 9.48
N GLU A 171 13.41 -14.15 10.21
CA GLU A 171 13.12 -15.46 9.64
C GLU A 171 11.69 -15.53 9.12
N THR A 172 11.54 -15.99 7.89
CA THR A 172 10.24 -16.23 7.24
C THR A 172 10.42 -17.14 6.03
N ASP A 173 9.42 -17.95 5.77
CA ASP A 173 9.31 -18.81 4.58
C ASP A 173 8.20 -18.31 3.60
N ALA A 174 7.50 -17.24 3.97
CA ALA A 174 6.42 -16.67 3.18
C ALA A 174 6.50 -15.13 3.15
N LEU A 175 6.69 -14.56 1.96
CA LEU A 175 6.85 -13.14 1.72
C LEU A 175 5.85 -12.65 0.67
N ALA A 176 5.02 -11.68 1.03
CA ALA A 176 4.19 -10.93 0.10
C ALA A 176 4.84 -9.57 -0.19
N LEU A 177 5.20 -9.33 -1.44
CA LEU A 177 5.82 -8.09 -1.89
C LEU A 177 4.76 -7.12 -2.45
N ALA A 178 4.54 -6.02 -1.77
CA ALA A 178 3.64 -4.94 -2.17
C ALA A 178 4.30 -3.55 -2.04
N PRO A 179 5.55 -3.36 -2.55
CA PRO A 179 6.36 -2.17 -2.29
C PRO A 179 5.87 -0.93 -3.04
N GLY A 180 4.90 -1.07 -3.97
CA GLY A 180 4.47 -0.01 -4.88
C GLY A 180 5.46 0.21 -6.03
N HIS A 181 5.01 0.90 -7.09
CA HIS A 181 5.80 1.08 -8.31
C HIS A 181 7.02 2.01 -8.16
N SER A 182 7.05 2.84 -7.13
CA SER A 182 8.12 3.82 -6.89
C SER A 182 9.31 3.27 -6.10
N ALA A 183 9.23 2.05 -5.58
CA ALA A 183 10.26 1.42 -4.75
C ALA A 183 11.43 0.86 -5.59
N ARG A 184 12.14 1.74 -6.31
CA ARG A 184 13.22 1.38 -7.24
C ARG A 184 14.39 0.67 -6.56
N ASP A 185 14.69 1.06 -5.34
CA ASP A 185 15.68 0.42 -4.48
C ASP A 185 15.31 -1.04 -4.18
N THR A 186 14.05 -1.29 -3.85
CA THR A 186 13.55 -2.66 -3.64
C THR A 186 13.60 -3.48 -4.92
N PHE A 187 13.21 -2.92 -6.06
CA PHE A 187 13.32 -3.64 -7.34
C PHE A 187 14.78 -3.97 -7.69
N ARG A 188 15.72 -3.05 -7.46
CA ARG A 188 17.13 -3.33 -7.67
C ARG A 188 17.60 -4.46 -6.76
N MET A 189 17.28 -4.41 -5.47
CA MET A 189 17.62 -5.45 -4.51
C MET A 189 17.06 -6.83 -4.93
N LEU A 190 15.79 -6.89 -5.38
CA LEU A 190 15.18 -8.13 -5.87
C LEU A 190 15.88 -8.67 -7.12
N PHE A 191 16.23 -7.80 -8.06
CA PHE A 191 16.98 -8.16 -9.27
C PHE A 191 18.36 -8.70 -8.92
N ASP A 192 19.11 -8.02 -8.05
CA ASP A 192 20.43 -8.41 -7.62
C ASP A 192 20.40 -9.74 -6.80
N ALA A 193 19.28 -10.03 -6.13
CA ALA A 193 19.04 -11.30 -5.46
C ALA A 193 18.62 -12.45 -6.41
N GLY A 194 18.54 -12.19 -7.72
CA GLY A 194 18.20 -13.19 -8.73
C GLY A 194 16.71 -13.53 -8.80
N VAL A 195 15.82 -12.67 -8.27
CA VAL A 195 14.37 -12.84 -8.45
C VAL A 195 14.02 -12.59 -9.91
N PRO A 196 13.36 -13.53 -10.62
CA PRO A 196 12.98 -13.34 -12.01
C PRO A 196 12.07 -12.11 -12.18
N MET A 197 12.43 -11.22 -13.09
CA MET A 197 11.70 -9.99 -13.38
C MET A 197 11.60 -9.78 -14.89
N GLU A 198 10.44 -9.33 -15.34
CA GLU A 198 10.20 -8.99 -16.74
C GLU A 198 9.84 -7.50 -16.85
N PRO A 199 10.35 -6.81 -17.88
CA PRO A 199 9.92 -5.44 -18.15
C PRO A 199 8.46 -5.42 -18.59
N LYS A 200 7.67 -4.52 -18.01
CA LYS A 200 6.27 -4.33 -18.36
C LYS A 200 6.03 -2.91 -18.85
N SER A 201 5.35 -2.79 -20.00
CA SER A 201 4.93 -1.50 -20.52
C SER A 201 3.97 -0.80 -19.54
N PHE A 202 4.11 0.51 -19.42
CA PHE A 202 3.22 1.35 -18.62
C PHE A 202 2.98 2.68 -19.34
N ALA A 203 1.88 3.36 -18.98
CA ALA A 203 1.56 4.67 -19.52
C ALA A 203 2.50 5.72 -18.92
N VAL A 204 3.10 6.54 -19.81
CA VAL A 204 3.95 7.69 -19.44
C VAL A 204 3.30 8.95 -19.98
N GLY A 205 3.28 10.00 -19.18
CA GLY A 205 2.79 11.29 -19.57
C GLY A 205 3.37 12.39 -18.69
N VAL A 206 3.12 13.62 -19.11
CA VAL A 206 3.45 14.83 -18.34
C VAL A 206 2.15 15.50 -17.89
N ARG A 207 2.19 16.14 -16.73
CA ARG A 207 1.14 17.05 -16.32
C ARG A 207 1.49 18.45 -16.83
N ILE A 208 0.53 19.08 -17.51
CA ILE A 208 0.64 20.46 -17.95
C ILE A 208 -0.41 21.26 -17.16
N GLU A 209 0.00 22.38 -16.60
CA GLU A 209 -0.87 23.30 -15.87
C GLU A 209 -0.94 24.63 -16.58
N HIS A 210 -2.13 25.21 -16.64
CA HIS A 210 -2.42 26.52 -17.23
C HIS A 210 -3.30 27.32 -16.27
N LEU A 211 -3.28 28.62 -16.40
CA LEU A 211 -4.25 29.47 -15.72
C LEU A 211 -5.66 29.16 -16.25
N GLN A 212 -6.61 29.06 -15.33
CA GLN A 212 -8.02 28.81 -15.71
C GLN A 212 -8.56 29.87 -16.68
N SER A 213 -8.14 31.14 -16.51
CA SER A 213 -8.48 32.23 -17.40
C SER A 213 -8.06 31.97 -18.84
N ASP A 214 -6.85 31.43 -19.05
CA ASP A 214 -6.30 31.19 -20.41
C ASP A 214 -7.08 30.05 -21.08
N ILE A 215 -7.39 28.99 -20.36
CA ILE A 215 -8.21 27.88 -20.88
C ILE A 215 -9.63 28.37 -21.17
N SER A 216 -10.22 29.14 -20.26
CA SER A 216 -11.58 29.68 -20.45
C SER A 216 -11.64 30.62 -21.66
N ALA A 217 -10.68 31.52 -21.83
CA ALA A 217 -10.63 32.40 -22.96
C ALA A 217 -10.43 31.65 -24.30
N ALA A 218 -9.60 30.60 -24.30
CA ALA A 218 -9.35 29.81 -25.50
C ALA A 218 -10.56 28.96 -25.93
N GLN A 219 -11.34 28.46 -24.97
CA GLN A 219 -12.48 27.54 -25.24
C GLN A 219 -13.82 28.27 -25.40
N TYR A 220 -14.04 29.32 -24.65
CA TYR A 220 -15.35 30.00 -24.56
C TYR A 220 -15.32 31.45 -25.03
N GLY A 221 -14.14 31.97 -25.39
CA GLY A 221 -13.96 33.37 -25.74
C GLY A 221 -13.85 34.28 -24.52
N SER A 222 -13.48 35.55 -24.76
CA SER A 222 -13.58 36.56 -23.70
C SER A 222 -15.06 36.94 -23.50
N ALA A 223 -15.56 36.72 -22.27
CA ALA A 223 -16.85 37.26 -21.88
C ALA A 223 -16.82 38.77 -21.75
#